data_65ed905137e657e01517db5cf4eade43
#
_entry.id   65ed905137e657e01517db5cf4eade43
#
_cell.length_a   1.000
_cell.length_b   1.000
_cell.length_c   1.000
_cell.angle_alpha   90.00
_cell.angle_beta   90.00
_cell.angle_gamma   90.00
#
_symmetry.space_group_name_H-M   'P 1'
#
loop_
_entity.id
_entity.type
_entity.pdbx_description
1 polymer ?
#
loop_
_entity_poly.entity_id
_entity_poly.type
_entity_poly.pdbx_seq_one_letter_code
_entity_poly.pdbx_strand_id
1 'polypeptide(L)'
;MDIRTERLNKAFKASGLSQSELCDKADINKGALSSYLSGRYFPKQIALEKLSSVLNVSISYLMGFDVSTSESSVNQSLPSNIMVPAGRQIPILGTICAGNGIHCEENFEGYFLVDRSIKADYCLRVKGDSMIDANIYDGDVAFLRKDFEFIDGEIYAVCYGAEESASLKKLYKVDNKMMLQPCNSDYTAVFIDVDDVVIVGECIGTYHAR
;
A
#
# COMPACT_ATOMS: atom_id res chain seq x y z
N MET A 1 -8.74 -29.16 -12.15
CA MET A 1 -8.35 -28.70 -10.81
C MET A 1 -8.14 -27.18 -10.95
N ASP A 2 -8.58 -26.38 -9.98
CA ASP A 2 -8.36 -24.93 -10.03
C ASP A 2 -6.85 -24.64 -9.97
N ILE A 3 -6.35 -23.72 -10.81
CA ILE A 3 -4.93 -23.35 -10.88
C ILE A 3 -4.35 -22.93 -9.52
N ARG A 4 -5.16 -22.32 -8.68
CA ARG A 4 -4.78 -21.91 -7.31
C ARG A 4 -4.48 -23.12 -6.42
N THR A 5 -5.34 -24.13 -6.48
CA THR A 5 -5.14 -25.40 -5.75
C THR A 5 -3.90 -26.14 -6.24
N GLU A 6 -3.66 -26.13 -7.54
CA GLU A 6 -2.47 -26.74 -8.15
C GLU A 6 -1.20 -26.05 -7.66
N ARG A 7 -1.16 -24.72 -7.68
CA ARG A 7 -0.01 -23.92 -7.23
C ARG A 7 0.25 -24.07 -5.73
N LEU A 8 -0.80 -24.10 -4.91
CA LEU A 8 -0.66 -24.36 -3.48
C LEU A 8 -0.06 -25.75 -3.22
N ASN A 9 -0.55 -26.79 -3.90
CA ASN A 9 0.01 -28.13 -3.79
C ASN A 9 1.46 -28.21 -4.29
N LYS A 10 1.80 -27.49 -5.37
CA LYS A 10 3.17 -27.41 -5.89
C LYS A 10 4.11 -26.73 -4.90
N ALA A 11 3.70 -25.62 -4.33
CA ALA A 11 4.49 -24.90 -3.31
C ALA A 11 4.66 -25.76 -2.04
N PHE A 12 3.60 -26.43 -1.59
CA PHE A 12 3.65 -27.34 -0.45
C PHE A 12 4.63 -28.50 -0.68
N LYS A 13 4.58 -29.14 -1.83
CA LYS A 13 5.53 -30.22 -2.18
C LYS A 13 6.97 -29.72 -2.25
N ALA A 14 7.18 -28.53 -2.83
CA ALA A 14 8.51 -27.93 -2.94
C ALA A 14 9.12 -27.53 -1.59
N SER A 15 8.29 -27.22 -0.59
CA SER A 15 8.75 -26.84 0.76
C SER A 15 9.36 -28.00 1.55
N GLY A 16 9.09 -29.26 1.17
CA GLY A 16 9.52 -30.46 1.89
C GLY A 16 8.89 -30.65 3.28
N LEU A 17 7.95 -29.79 3.66
CA LEU A 17 7.26 -29.86 4.96
C LEU A 17 6.19 -30.95 4.96
N SER A 18 5.97 -31.57 6.11
CA SER A 18 4.76 -32.36 6.36
C SER A 18 3.55 -31.44 6.59
N GLN A 19 2.33 -32.00 6.45
CA GLN A 19 1.12 -31.23 6.74
C GLN A 19 1.06 -30.71 8.20
N SER A 20 1.57 -31.51 9.15
CA SER A 20 1.63 -31.06 10.56
C SER A 20 2.56 -29.88 10.74
N GLU A 21 3.78 -29.95 10.20
CA GLU A 21 4.74 -28.85 10.27
C GLU A 21 4.24 -27.57 9.58
N LEU A 22 3.55 -27.72 8.45
CA LEU A 22 2.95 -26.56 7.78
C LEU A 22 1.82 -25.95 8.60
N CYS A 23 0.98 -26.78 9.24
CA CYS A 23 -0.07 -26.31 10.15
C CYS A 23 0.51 -25.52 11.33
N ASP A 24 1.55 -26.07 11.97
CA ASP A 24 2.18 -25.47 13.14
C ASP A 24 2.87 -24.15 12.78
N LYS A 25 3.62 -24.10 11.68
CA LYS A 25 4.33 -22.91 11.24
C LYS A 25 3.41 -21.81 10.70
N ALA A 26 2.35 -22.19 9.99
CA ALA A 26 1.39 -21.22 9.45
C ALA A 26 0.25 -20.90 10.41
N ASP A 27 0.21 -21.52 11.60
CA ASP A 27 -0.87 -21.38 12.56
C ASP A 27 -2.25 -21.56 11.90
N ILE A 28 -2.40 -22.72 11.22
CA ILE A 28 -3.62 -23.13 10.50
C ILE A 28 -4.02 -24.51 10.99
N ASN A 29 -5.30 -24.73 11.29
CA ASN A 29 -5.76 -26.04 11.72
C ASN A 29 -5.72 -27.07 10.57
N LYS A 30 -5.51 -28.35 10.93
CA LYS A 30 -5.35 -29.47 9.97
C LYS A 30 -6.54 -29.63 9.03
N GLY A 31 -7.77 -29.40 9.51
CA GLY A 31 -8.99 -29.50 8.70
C GLY A 31 -9.06 -28.42 7.62
N ALA A 32 -8.67 -27.18 7.96
CA ALA A 32 -8.60 -26.10 6.99
C ALA A 32 -7.52 -26.37 5.94
N LEU A 33 -6.30 -26.74 6.35
CA LEU A 33 -5.23 -27.05 5.41
C LEU A 33 -5.60 -28.20 4.46
N SER A 34 -6.19 -29.29 4.98
CA SER A 34 -6.68 -30.41 4.16
C SER A 34 -7.73 -29.96 3.13
N SER A 35 -8.65 -29.06 3.54
CA SER A 35 -9.65 -28.50 2.64
C SER A 35 -9.05 -27.62 1.55
N TYR A 36 -7.99 -26.88 1.85
CA TYR A 36 -7.26 -26.05 0.88
C TYR A 36 -6.49 -26.90 -0.12
N LEU A 37 -5.76 -27.91 0.33
CA LEU A 37 -4.99 -28.80 -0.53
C LEU A 37 -5.89 -29.68 -1.42
N SER A 38 -7.08 -30.05 -0.94
CA SER A 38 -8.07 -30.79 -1.75
C SER A 38 -8.87 -29.92 -2.72
N GLY A 39 -8.75 -28.57 -2.62
CA GLY A 39 -9.52 -27.63 -3.44
C GLY A 39 -10.99 -27.51 -3.06
N ARG A 40 -11.42 -28.06 -1.91
CA ARG A 40 -12.80 -27.91 -1.42
C ARG A 40 -13.11 -26.47 -1.05
N TYR A 41 -12.15 -25.78 -0.44
CA TYR A 41 -12.20 -24.36 -0.12
C TYR A 41 -10.86 -23.71 -0.47
N PHE A 42 -10.89 -22.44 -0.84
CA PHE A 42 -9.68 -21.65 -1.05
C PHE A 42 -9.37 -20.83 0.22
N PRO A 43 -8.09 -20.68 0.63
CA PRO A 43 -7.74 -19.88 1.81
C PRO A 43 -8.15 -18.44 1.63
N LYS A 44 -8.72 -17.82 2.69
CA LYS A 44 -8.97 -16.39 2.75
C LYS A 44 -7.65 -15.63 3.00
N GLN A 45 -7.68 -14.30 2.88
CA GLN A 45 -6.50 -13.43 2.89
C GLN A 45 -5.50 -13.74 4.03
N ILE A 46 -5.96 -13.80 5.28
CA ILE A 46 -5.09 -14.08 6.45
C ILE A 46 -4.39 -15.45 6.32
N ALA A 47 -5.10 -16.47 5.86
CA ALA A 47 -4.52 -17.80 5.66
C ALA A 47 -3.57 -17.83 4.44
N LEU A 48 -3.85 -17.04 3.40
CA LEU A 48 -2.96 -16.86 2.25
C LEU A 48 -1.64 -16.20 2.65
N GLU A 49 -1.68 -15.16 3.47
CA GLU A 49 -0.50 -14.46 3.97
C GLU A 49 0.39 -15.41 4.79
N LYS A 50 -0.21 -16.16 5.71
CA LYS A 50 0.48 -17.17 6.52
C LYS A 50 1.12 -18.28 5.66
N LEU A 51 0.37 -18.83 4.70
CA LEU A 51 0.87 -19.86 3.78
C LEU A 51 1.96 -19.31 2.85
N SER A 52 1.78 -18.12 2.31
CA SER A 52 2.75 -17.41 1.46
C SER A 52 4.09 -17.26 2.18
N SER A 53 4.08 -16.79 3.42
CA SER A 53 5.27 -16.61 4.25
C SER A 53 5.99 -17.94 4.54
N VAL A 54 5.27 -18.99 4.95
CA VAL A 54 5.87 -20.27 5.32
C VAL A 54 6.35 -21.06 4.09
N LEU A 55 5.62 -20.97 2.98
CA LEU A 55 5.97 -21.66 1.73
C LEU A 55 6.96 -20.87 0.86
N ASN A 56 7.32 -19.64 1.28
CA ASN A 56 8.21 -18.72 0.56
C ASN A 56 7.79 -18.51 -0.91
N VAL A 57 6.51 -18.25 -1.13
CA VAL A 57 5.92 -17.94 -2.44
C VAL A 57 5.05 -16.70 -2.34
N SER A 58 4.89 -15.93 -3.42
CA SER A 58 4.04 -14.74 -3.40
C SER A 58 2.54 -15.12 -3.28
N ILE A 59 1.75 -14.24 -2.64
CA ILE A 59 0.29 -14.38 -2.60
C ILE A 59 -0.28 -14.42 -4.03
N SER A 60 0.24 -13.57 -4.93
CA SER A 60 -0.15 -13.53 -6.34
C SER A 60 0.05 -14.88 -7.04
N TYR A 61 1.15 -15.58 -6.76
CA TYR A 61 1.38 -16.93 -7.25
C TYR A 61 0.31 -17.89 -6.75
N LEU A 62 0.00 -17.87 -5.45
CA LEU A 62 -1.05 -18.72 -4.86
C LEU A 62 -2.44 -18.37 -5.41
N MET A 63 -2.69 -17.12 -5.72
CA MET A 63 -3.94 -16.63 -6.32
C MET A 63 -4.11 -17.02 -7.79
N GLY A 64 -3.11 -17.62 -8.42
CA GLY A 64 -3.19 -18.07 -9.81
C GLY A 64 -2.77 -17.04 -10.84
N PHE A 65 -2.29 -15.86 -10.43
CA PHE A 65 -1.71 -14.89 -11.36
C PHE A 65 -0.35 -15.38 -11.86
N ASP A 66 -0.06 -15.24 -13.15
CA ASP A 66 1.24 -15.58 -13.70
C ASP A 66 2.30 -14.59 -13.19
N VAL A 67 2.80 -14.90 -12.01
CA VAL A 67 4.03 -14.29 -11.51
C VAL A 67 5.13 -15.19 -12.06
N SER A 68 5.81 -14.74 -13.10
CA SER A 68 7.04 -15.39 -13.52
C SER A 68 7.95 -15.52 -12.31
N THR A 69 8.20 -16.76 -11.89
CA THR A 69 9.14 -17.14 -10.83
C THR A 69 10.57 -16.87 -11.31
N SER A 70 10.89 -15.61 -11.57
CA SER A 70 12.21 -15.25 -12.04
C SER A 70 12.73 -14.00 -11.33
N GLU A 71 12.96 -14.13 -10.01
CA GLU A 71 14.01 -13.28 -9.42
C GLU A 71 15.41 -13.65 -9.93
N SER A 72 15.55 -14.75 -10.69
CA SER A 72 16.88 -15.27 -11.09
C SER A 72 17.16 -15.27 -12.59
N SER A 73 16.21 -14.96 -13.48
CA SER A 73 16.43 -15.14 -14.91
C SER A 73 16.32 -13.89 -15.79
N VAL A 74 15.96 -12.73 -15.24
CA VAL A 74 15.92 -11.47 -16.03
C VAL A 74 17.29 -10.80 -16.12
N ASN A 75 18.25 -11.20 -15.28
CA ASN A 75 19.59 -10.56 -15.25
C ASN A 75 20.58 -11.02 -16.33
N GLN A 76 20.21 -11.95 -17.21
CA GLN A 76 21.22 -12.50 -18.15
C GLN A 76 21.25 -11.87 -19.56
N SER A 77 20.37 -10.91 -19.89
CA SER A 77 20.36 -10.30 -21.21
C SER A 77 20.06 -8.79 -21.26
N LEU A 78 19.96 -8.13 -20.12
CA LEU A 78 19.75 -6.68 -20.10
C LEU A 78 21.08 -5.93 -20.23
N PRO A 79 21.14 -4.87 -21.03
CA PRO A 79 22.28 -3.97 -21.06
C PRO A 79 22.62 -3.47 -19.64
N SER A 80 23.92 -3.28 -19.34
CA SER A 80 24.42 -2.91 -18.00
C SER A 80 23.88 -1.57 -17.45
N ASN A 81 23.23 -0.78 -18.29
CA ASN A 81 22.57 0.47 -17.93
C ASN A 81 21.06 0.32 -17.64
N ILE A 82 20.52 -0.90 -17.72
CA ILE A 82 19.13 -1.19 -17.37
C ILE A 82 19.12 -1.89 -16.01
N MET A 83 18.62 -1.20 -15.01
CA MET A 83 18.35 -1.78 -13.70
C MET A 83 16.88 -2.22 -13.67
N VAL A 84 16.65 -3.51 -13.34
CA VAL A 84 15.31 -3.96 -13.00
C VAL A 84 15.02 -3.49 -11.56
N PRO A 85 14.03 -2.63 -11.33
CA PRO A 85 13.73 -2.18 -9.96
C PRO A 85 13.36 -3.38 -9.10
N ALA A 86 14.03 -3.56 -7.96
CA ALA A 86 13.57 -4.47 -6.92
C ALA A 86 12.34 -3.83 -6.26
N GLY A 87 11.18 -4.00 -6.88
CA GLY A 87 9.97 -3.30 -6.49
C GLY A 87 9.40 -3.74 -5.16
N ARG A 88 8.84 -2.78 -4.41
CA ARG A 88 7.96 -2.99 -3.27
C ARG A 88 6.56 -2.54 -3.66
N GLN A 89 5.56 -3.35 -3.36
CA GLN A 89 4.16 -2.98 -3.54
C GLN A 89 3.69 -2.19 -2.32
N ILE A 90 3.11 -1.01 -2.55
CA ILE A 90 2.47 -0.20 -1.52
C ILE A 90 0.99 0.01 -1.88
N PRO A 91 0.07 -0.06 -0.89
CA PRO A 91 -1.36 0.05 -1.16
C PRO A 91 -1.74 1.47 -1.62
N ILE A 92 -2.65 1.56 -2.57
CA ILE A 92 -3.32 2.80 -2.97
C ILE A 92 -4.66 2.85 -2.22
N LEU A 93 -4.87 3.91 -1.46
CA LEU A 93 -6.09 4.17 -0.72
C LEU A 93 -6.86 5.28 -1.43
N GLY A 94 -8.11 5.04 -1.81
CA GLY A 94 -8.92 6.04 -2.53
C GLY A 94 -9.40 7.17 -1.64
N THR A 95 -9.79 6.85 -0.41
CA THR A 95 -10.26 7.82 0.58
C THR A 95 -9.79 7.38 1.96
N ILE A 96 -9.30 8.30 2.76
CA ILE A 96 -9.00 8.07 4.18
C ILE A 96 -9.95 8.94 4.99
N CYS A 97 -10.80 8.31 5.80
CA CYS A 97 -11.71 9.02 6.68
C CYS A 97 -11.04 9.34 8.02
N ALA A 98 -11.33 10.51 8.58
CA ALA A 98 -10.96 10.87 9.95
C ALA A 98 -11.85 10.10 10.92
N GLY A 99 -11.29 9.11 11.61
CA GLY A 99 -11.97 8.28 12.61
C GLY A 99 -11.01 7.31 13.29
N ASN A 100 -11.46 6.56 14.27
CA ASN A 100 -10.66 5.68 15.13
C ASN A 100 -9.94 4.53 14.39
N GLY A 101 -9.03 4.88 13.51
CA GLY A 101 -8.20 3.96 12.73
C GLY A 101 -8.37 4.17 11.22
N ILE A 102 -7.29 3.94 10.49
CA ILE A 102 -7.33 3.88 9.04
C ILE A 102 -8.09 2.62 8.65
N HIS A 103 -9.36 2.73 8.33
CA HIS A 103 -10.14 1.63 7.74
C HIS A 103 -9.73 1.46 6.27
N CYS A 104 -8.59 0.78 6.06
CA CYS A 104 -8.01 0.55 4.73
C CYS A 104 -8.84 -0.40 3.85
N GLU A 105 -9.78 -1.16 4.42
CA GLU A 105 -10.45 -2.24 3.68
C GLU A 105 -11.58 -1.75 2.75
N GLU A 106 -12.21 -0.62 3.05
CA GLU A 106 -13.34 -0.12 2.24
C GLU A 106 -12.92 0.75 1.05
N ASN A 107 -11.68 1.28 1.05
CA ASN A 107 -11.19 2.24 0.06
C ASN A 107 -9.92 1.79 -0.67
N PHE A 108 -9.63 0.50 -0.67
CA PHE A 108 -8.47 -0.05 -1.35
C PHE A 108 -8.67 -0.08 -2.87
N GLU A 109 -7.83 0.66 -3.62
CA GLU A 109 -7.87 0.74 -5.09
C GLU A 109 -6.88 -0.19 -5.79
N GLY A 110 -5.91 -0.74 -5.07
CA GLY A 110 -4.87 -1.61 -5.62
C GLY A 110 -3.49 -1.34 -5.02
N TYR A 111 -2.45 -1.76 -5.74
CA TYR A 111 -1.07 -1.55 -5.32
C TYR A 111 -0.31 -0.71 -6.35
N PHE A 112 0.58 0.13 -5.86
CA PHE A 112 1.59 0.81 -6.66
C PHE A 112 2.95 0.13 -6.46
N LEU A 113 3.65 -0.18 -7.56
CA LEU A 113 4.98 -0.76 -7.51
C LEU A 113 6.02 0.36 -7.48
N VAL A 114 6.78 0.45 -6.41
CA VAL A 114 7.85 1.44 -6.23
C VAL A 114 9.20 0.79 -6.03
N ASP A 115 10.27 1.52 -6.31
CA ASP A 115 11.62 1.11 -5.92
C ASP A 115 11.73 1.02 -4.38
N ARG A 116 12.57 0.11 -3.89
CA ARG A 116 12.79 -0.08 -2.44
C ARG A 116 13.38 1.12 -1.71
N SER A 117 13.98 2.05 -2.45
CA SER A 117 14.50 3.31 -1.89
C SER A 117 13.39 4.27 -1.48
N ILE A 118 12.20 4.17 -2.09
CA ILE A 118 11.05 5.02 -1.76
C ILE A 118 10.44 4.55 -0.43
N LYS A 119 10.53 5.39 0.59
CA LYS A 119 10.09 5.09 1.97
C LYS A 119 8.62 5.45 2.23
N ALA A 120 7.74 5.22 1.25
CA ALA A 120 6.31 5.42 1.43
C ALA A 120 5.65 4.19 2.10
N ASP A 121 4.68 4.41 2.95
CA ASP A 121 3.90 3.35 3.61
C ASP A 121 2.64 3.01 2.83
N TYR A 122 2.04 4.01 2.19
CA TYR A 122 0.85 3.88 1.34
C TYR A 122 0.77 5.04 0.35
N CYS A 123 -0.18 4.95 -0.57
CA CYS A 123 -0.48 5.99 -1.53
C CYS A 123 -1.90 6.51 -1.35
N LEU A 124 -2.11 7.78 -1.69
CA LEU A 124 -3.44 8.37 -1.88
C LEU A 124 -3.62 8.79 -3.33
N ARG A 125 -4.83 8.61 -3.84
CA ARG A 125 -5.23 9.24 -5.10
C ARG A 125 -5.65 10.68 -4.83
N VAL A 126 -4.98 11.60 -5.52
CA VAL A 126 -5.28 13.03 -5.43
C VAL A 126 -6.62 13.33 -6.12
N LYS A 127 -7.44 14.15 -5.47
CA LYS A 127 -8.69 14.68 -6.04
C LYS A 127 -8.67 16.19 -5.96
N GLY A 128 -9.09 16.82 -7.08
CA GLY A 128 -9.15 18.27 -7.20
C GLY A 128 -7.81 18.91 -7.54
N ASP A 129 -7.79 20.21 -7.54
CA ASP A 129 -6.74 21.06 -8.11
C ASP A 129 -6.07 21.98 -7.08
N SER A 130 -6.36 21.81 -5.79
CA SER A 130 -5.87 22.70 -4.73
C SER A 130 -4.34 22.73 -4.57
N MET A 131 -3.61 21.86 -5.28
CA MET A 131 -2.14 21.70 -5.17
C MET A 131 -1.42 21.83 -6.52
N ILE A 132 -2.04 22.40 -7.54
CA ILE A 132 -1.49 22.49 -8.90
C ILE A 132 -0.18 23.28 -8.99
N ASP A 133 -0.02 24.34 -8.19
CA ASP A 133 1.21 25.13 -8.15
C ASP A 133 2.39 24.38 -7.50
N ALA A 134 2.10 23.25 -6.83
CA ALA A 134 3.09 22.30 -6.37
C ALA A 134 3.32 21.13 -7.37
N ASN A 135 2.80 21.25 -8.60
CA ASN A 135 2.80 20.21 -9.64
C ASN A 135 2.12 18.90 -9.19
N ILE A 136 1.06 19.02 -8.41
CA ILE A 136 0.21 17.89 -7.98
C ILE A 136 -1.17 18.12 -8.57
N TYR A 137 -1.61 17.18 -9.40
CA TYR A 137 -2.82 17.29 -10.21
C TYR A 137 -3.87 16.26 -9.83
N ASP A 138 -5.10 16.53 -10.24
CA ASP A 138 -6.19 15.56 -10.10
C ASP A 138 -5.84 14.23 -10.77
N GLY A 139 -6.09 13.12 -10.07
CA GLY A 139 -5.75 11.78 -10.52
C GLY A 139 -4.33 11.30 -10.21
N ASP A 140 -3.44 12.16 -9.74
CA ASP A 140 -2.10 11.78 -9.30
C ASP A 140 -2.14 10.78 -8.15
N VAL A 141 -1.03 10.06 -7.99
CA VAL A 141 -0.81 9.17 -6.85
C VAL A 141 0.23 9.81 -5.94
N ALA A 142 -0.17 10.22 -4.75
CA ALA A 142 0.71 10.77 -3.72
C ALA A 142 1.28 9.64 -2.85
N PHE A 143 2.59 9.62 -2.64
CA PHE A 143 3.31 8.69 -1.78
C PHE A 143 3.40 9.25 -0.37
N LEU A 144 2.88 8.53 0.62
CA LEU A 144 2.78 8.98 2.00
C LEU A 144 3.60 8.14 2.95
N ARG A 145 4.25 8.81 3.89
CA ARG A 145 5.03 8.22 4.98
C ARG A 145 4.37 8.55 6.32
N LYS A 146 4.19 7.53 7.17
CA LYS A 146 3.58 7.68 8.51
C LYS A 146 4.56 8.13 9.57
N ASP A 147 5.79 7.64 9.47
CA ASP A 147 6.86 7.99 10.42
C ASP A 147 7.64 9.18 9.88
N PHE A 148 7.30 10.38 10.37
CA PHE A 148 7.89 11.65 9.93
C PHE A 148 8.06 12.61 11.11
N GLU A 149 9.02 13.52 10.99
CA GLU A 149 9.11 14.71 11.81
C GLU A 149 8.37 15.86 11.12
N PHE A 150 7.56 16.59 11.89
CA PHE A 150 6.81 17.70 11.31
C PHE A 150 7.75 18.86 10.94
N ILE A 151 7.67 19.31 9.70
CA ILE A 151 8.44 20.45 9.15
C ILE A 151 7.45 21.44 8.53
N ASP A 152 7.54 22.70 8.95
CA ASP A 152 6.74 23.79 8.38
C ASP A 152 6.99 23.94 6.88
N GLY A 153 5.91 24.02 6.12
CA GLY A 153 5.95 24.23 4.67
C GLY A 153 6.05 22.96 3.83
N GLU A 154 6.21 21.80 4.46
CA GLU A 154 6.12 20.53 3.76
C GLU A 154 4.66 20.14 3.50
N ILE A 155 4.45 19.21 2.57
CA ILE A 155 3.12 18.75 2.14
C ILE A 155 2.71 17.54 2.95
N TYR A 156 1.52 17.59 3.51
CA TYR A 156 0.93 16.50 4.30
C TYR A 156 -0.46 16.15 3.79
N ALA A 157 -0.82 14.90 3.97
CA ALA A 157 -2.21 14.48 3.89
C ALA A 157 -2.89 14.73 5.23
N VAL A 158 -3.99 15.47 5.21
CA VAL A 158 -4.70 15.92 6.43
C VAL A 158 -6.18 15.71 6.30
N CYS A 159 -6.82 15.36 7.43
CA CYS A 159 -8.26 15.37 7.61
C CYS A 159 -8.61 16.45 8.63
N TYR A 160 -9.66 17.24 8.37
CA TYR A 160 -10.12 18.32 9.23
C TYR A 160 -11.60 18.62 9.03
N GLY A 161 -12.21 19.19 10.05
CA GLY A 161 -13.64 19.54 10.01
C GLY A 161 -14.56 18.33 9.83
N ALA A 162 -15.62 18.50 9.06
CA ALA A 162 -16.58 17.43 8.71
C ALA A 162 -16.22 16.70 7.41
N GLU A 163 -15.02 16.93 6.84
CA GLU A 163 -14.60 16.26 5.63
C GLU A 163 -14.27 14.80 5.90
N GLU A 164 -14.92 13.91 5.17
CA GLU A 164 -14.70 12.46 5.30
C GLU A 164 -13.45 11.97 4.57
N SER A 165 -12.72 12.87 3.87
CA SER A 165 -11.57 12.50 3.06
C SER A 165 -10.32 13.33 3.37
N ALA A 166 -9.15 12.68 3.32
CA ALA A 166 -7.88 13.37 3.44
C ALA A 166 -7.61 14.25 2.22
N SER A 167 -7.08 15.44 2.46
CA SER A 167 -6.62 16.37 1.43
C SER A 167 -5.14 16.68 1.60
N LEU A 168 -4.44 17.01 0.48
CA LEU A 168 -3.04 17.47 0.54
C LEU A 168 -3.01 18.98 0.76
N LYS A 169 -2.17 19.41 1.70
CA LYS A 169 -1.90 20.82 1.99
C LYS A 169 -0.45 21.01 2.43
N LYS A 170 0.10 22.20 2.20
CA LYS A 170 1.27 22.65 2.96
C LYS A 170 0.83 23.04 4.35
N LEU A 171 1.54 22.56 5.35
CA LEU A 171 1.20 22.85 6.75
C LEU A 171 2.23 23.77 7.37
N TYR A 172 1.73 24.71 8.18
CA TYR A 172 2.54 25.58 9.01
C TYR A 172 1.92 25.66 10.41
N LYS A 173 2.74 25.55 11.44
CA LYS A 173 2.30 25.71 12.82
C LYS A 173 2.38 27.19 13.20
N VAL A 174 1.25 27.79 13.55
CA VAL A 174 1.14 29.20 13.96
C VAL A 174 0.46 29.27 15.32
N ASP A 175 1.24 29.47 16.37
CA ASP A 175 0.76 29.42 17.77
C ASP A 175 0.05 28.09 18.10
N ASN A 176 -1.23 28.16 18.48
CA ASN A 176 -2.07 26.98 18.76
C ASN A 176 -2.91 26.53 17.54
N LYS A 177 -2.58 27.03 16.34
CA LYS A 177 -3.29 26.69 15.11
C LYS A 177 -2.38 26.07 14.08
N MET A 178 -2.98 25.27 13.23
CA MET A 178 -2.38 24.77 12.00
C MET A 178 -2.93 25.58 10.82
N MET A 179 -2.04 26.23 10.07
CA MET A 179 -2.39 26.83 8.80
C MET A 179 -2.28 25.78 7.71
N LEU A 180 -3.40 25.50 7.06
CA LEU A 180 -3.52 24.59 5.92
C LEU A 180 -3.48 25.41 4.64
N GLN A 181 -2.34 25.41 3.98
CA GLN A 181 -2.07 26.24 2.79
C GLN A 181 -2.26 25.41 1.51
N PRO A 182 -3.27 25.71 0.67
CA PRO A 182 -3.33 25.19 -0.69
C PRO A 182 -2.17 25.74 -1.54
N CYS A 183 -1.76 24.98 -2.56
CA CYS A 183 -0.84 25.44 -3.61
C CYS A 183 -1.62 25.67 -4.91
N ASN A 184 -2.56 26.59 -4.85
CA ASN A 184 -3.33 27.11 -5.97
C ASN A 184 -3.91 28.47 -5.54
N SER A 185 -3.69 29.51 -6.34
CA SER A 185 -4.11 30.88 -6.06
C SER A 185 -5.63 31.08 -5.93
N ASP A 186 -6.41 30.14 -6.47
CA ASP A 186 -7.89 30.18 -6.40
C ASP A 186 -8.44 29.76 -5.02
N TYR A 187 -7.56 29.25 -4.14
CA TYR A 187 -7.91 28.80 -2.80
C TYR A 187 -7.22 29.63 -1.73
N THR A 188 -7.90 29.85 -0.61
CA THR A 188 -7.35 30.55 0.55
C THR A 188 -6.88 29.58 1.62
N ALA A 189 -5.84 29.97 2.37
CA ALA A 189 -5.39 29.20 3.53
C ALA A 189 -6.46 29.18 4.63
N VAL A 190 -6.55 28.04 5.32
CA VAL A 190 -7.47 27.83 6.44
C VAL A 190 -6.67 27.68 7.73
N PHE A 191 -7.12 28.31 8.81
CA PHE A 191 -6.53 28.19 10.14
C PHE A 191 -7.44 27.36 11.04
N ILE A 192 -6.94 26.25 11.54
CA ILE A 192 -7.70 25.27 12.35
C ILE A 192 -6.93 25.03 13.65
N ASP A 193 -7.62 24.80 14.75
CA ASP A 193 -6.95 24.46 16.01
C ASP A 193 -6.20 23.12 15.82
N VAL A 194 -5.01 23.01 16.43
CA VAL A 194 -4.13 21.84 16.24
C VAL A 194 -4.85 20.54 16.60
N ASP A 195 -5.72 20.59 17.63
CA ASP A 195 -6.48 19.42 18.10
C ASP A 195 -7.56 18.95 17.12
N ASP A 196 -7.97 19.80 16.17
CA ASP A 196 -9.00 19.50 15.16
C ASP A 196 -8.42 19.07 13.80
N VAL A 197 -7.08 18.92 13.70
CA VAL A 197 -6.37 18.46 12.51
C VAL A 197 -5.74 17.11 12.75
N VAL A 198 -6.07 16.14 11.90
CA VAL A 198 -5.41 14.83 11.88
C VAL A 198 -4.46 14.77 10.69
N ILE A 199 -3.15 14.72 10.96
CA ILE A 199 -2.14 14.51 9.92
C ILE A 199 -2.04 13.00 9.68
N VAL A 200 -2.40 12.58 8.49
CA VAL A 200 -2.44 11.17 8.09
C VAL A 200 -1.05 10.69 7.65
N GLY A 201 -0.27 11.55 7.01
CA GLY A 201 1.09 11.25 6.60
C GLY A 201 1.75 12.41 5.86
N GLU A 202 3.08 12.37 5.79
CA GLU A 202 3.89 13.29 4.99
C GLU A 202 3.89 12.85 3.53
N CYS A 203 3.69 13.77 2.60
CA CYS A 203 3.81 13.51 1.17
C CYS A 203 5.27 13.60 0.73
N ILE A 204 5.89 12.46 0.45
CA ILE A 204 7.30 12.37 0.05
C ILE A 204 7.52 12.42 -1.46
N GLY A 205 6.45 12.49 -2.25
CA GLY A 205 6.48 12.58 -3.70
C GLY A 205 5.15 12.20 -4.33
N THR A 206 5.06 12.41 -5.63
CA THR A 206 3.86 12.10 -6.42
C THR A 206 4.23 11.39 -7.72
N TYR A 207 3.29 10.60 -8.24
CA TYR A 207 3.36 10.02 -9.57
C TYR A 207 2.22 10.57 -10.41
N HIS A 208 2.57 11.16 -11.55
CA HIS A 208 1.64 11.67 -12.55
C HIS A 208 1.57 10.70 -13.73
N ALA A 209 0.42 10.08 -13.96
CA ALA A 209 0.18 9.30 -15.17
C ALA A 209 -0.23 10.24 -16.31
N ARG A 210 0.59 10.31 -17.37
CA ARG A 210 0.25 11.01 -18.62
C ARG A 210 -0.61 10.14 -19.51
#